data_c9ac44586390a090ddef0527aa893a22
#
_entry.id   c9ac44586390a090ddef0527aa893a22
#
_cell.length_a   1.000
_cell.length_b   1.000
_cell.length_c   1.000
_cell.angle_alpha   90.00
_cell.angle_beta   90.00
_cell.angle_gamma   90.00
#
_symmetry.space_group_name_H-M   'P 1'
#
loop_
_entity.id
_entity.type
_entity.pdbx_description
1 polymer ?
#
loop_
_entity_poly.entity_id
_entity_poly.type
_entity_poly.pdbx_seq_one_letter_code
_entity_poly.pdbx_strand_id
1 'polypeptide(L)'
;MPENNKLTSLLRNGSLKAIIFDFDGTLLDIKQILERSIEEVLTEKKVNVDMDITIQEIGALLETIQGYPLPKVLLESYEIFKHITSLNDLSYFKQLRIAVEIFAKYLEYSKDAPFFPGTKPLLKRLKKHHDLFIVSHNKTETIQEHLKKERIKTYFKAVFGSDKIPVQKPDPLALQPPLEVYKERKRDEFLMIGDMPSDIIAGREAGFWTIGVTSGVSKKEILMEYEPNIIVDSLEELLALIET
;
A
#
# COMPACT_ATOMS: atom_id res chain seq x y z
N MET A 1 20.35 21.97 1.14
CA MET A 1 18.90 22.13 0.85
C MET A 1 18.19 21.13 1.74
N PRO A 2 17.03 21.42 2.31
CA PRO A 2 16.25 20.39 2.99
C PRO A 2 16.02 19.22 2.02
N GLU A 3 16.03 17.98 2.53
CA GLU A 3 15.93 16.76 1.72
C GLU A 3 14.68 16.73 0.81
N ASN A 4 13.57 17.32 1.27
CA ASN A 4 12.35 17.47 0.51
C ASN A 4 12.56 18.22 -0.81
N ASN A 5 13.33 19.31 -0.81
CA ASN A 5 13.64 20.08 -2.00
C ASN A 5 14.52 19.32 -2.98
N LYS A 6 15.41 18.45 -2.45
CA LYS A 6 16.27 17.60 -3.27
C LYS A 6 15.46 16.53 -3.99
N LEU A 7 14.60 15.79 -3.27
CA LEU A 7 13.75 14.74 -3.87
C LEU A 7 12.79 15.32 -4.93
N THR A 8 12.14 16.46 -4.62
CA THR A 8 11.27 17.13 -5.59
C THR A 8 12.03 17.51 -6.87
N SER A 9 13.26 18.02 -6.73
CA SER A 9 14.11 18.33 -7.89
C SER A 9 14.46 17.08 -8.71
N LEU A 10 14.80 15.95 -8.05
CA LEU A 10 15.11 14.68 -8.72
C LEU A 10 13.90 14.13 -9.50
N LEU A 11 12.70 14.28 -8.95
CA LEU A 11 11.44 13.91 -9.62
C LEU A 11 11.16 14.77 -10.85
N ARG A 12 11.36 16.08 -10.74
CA ARG A 12 11.09 17.04 -11.84
C ARG A 12 12.04 16.90 -13.01
N ASN A 13 13.33 16.75 -12.72
CA ASN A 13 14.38 16.70 -13.74
C ASN A 13 14.65 15.29 -14.31
N GLY A 14 13.93 14.28 -13.84
CA GLY A 14 14.06 12.90 -14.33
C GLY A 14 15.36 12.21 -13.90
N SER A 15 15.95 12.61 -12.77
CA SER A 15 17.21 12.03 -12.28
C SER A 15 17.05 10.70 -11.55
N LEU A 16 15.83 10.32 -11.14
CA LEU A 16 15.58 9.00 -10.59
C LEU A 16 15.47 7.98 -11.71
N LYS A 17 16.09 6.82 -11.53
CA LYS A 17 15.95 5.69 -12.47
C LYS A 17 14.58 5.05 -12.37
N ALA A 18 14.14 4.81 -11.15
CA ALA A 18 12.92 4.05 -10.89
C ALA A 18 12.08 4.64 -9.76
N ILE A 19 10.77 4.57 -9.94
CA ILE A 19 9.77 4.85 -8.91
C ILE A 19 8.98 3.57 -8.69
N ILE A 20 8.95 3.12 -7.45
CA ILE A 20 8.29 1.92 -7.00
C ILE A 20 7.06 2.35 -6.21
N PHE A 21 5.91 1.87 -6.61
CA PHE A 21 4.65 2.11 -5.91
C PHE A 21 4.24 0.85 -5.14
N ASP A 22 3.73 1.04 -3.94
CA ASP A 22 2.78 0.09 -3.42
C ASP A 22 1.47 0.16 -4.23
N PHE A 23 0.57 -0.80 -4.05
CA PHE A 23 -0.65 -0.90 -4.85
C PHE A 23 -1.90 -0.58 -4.03
N ASP A 24 -2.19 -1.39 -3.02
CA ASP A 24 -3.41 -1.30 -2.20
C ASP A 24 -3.28 -0.17 -1.18
N GLY A 25 -4.17 0.83 -1.21
CA GLY A 25 -4.08 2.02 -0.37
C GLY A 25 -3.20 3.14 -0.94
N THR A 26 -2.34 2.82 -1.92
CA THR A 26 -1.48 3.83 -2.56
C THR A 26 -2.01 4.23 -3.95
N LEU A 27 -2.22 3.27 -4.83
CA LEU A 27 -2.80 3.50 -6.17
C LEU A 27 -4.28 3.13 -6.21
N LEU A 28 -4.66 2.02 -5.56
CA LEU A 28 -6.02 1.51 -5.49
C LEU A 28 -6.68 1.96 -4.19
N ASP A 29 -7.85 2.58 -4.29
CA ASP A 29 -8.63 3.01 -3.11
C ASP A 29 -9.31 1.83 -2.45
N ILE A 30 -8.60 1.19 -1.55
CA ILE A 30 -9.11 0.09 -0.73
C ILE A 30 -9.75 0.58 0.57
N LYS A 31 -9.54 1.85 0.96
CA LYS A 31 -10.03 2.38 2.22
C LYS A 31 -11.56 2.33 2.28
N GLN A 32 -12.24 2.87 1.27
CA GLN A 32 -13.70 2.81 1.19
C GLN A 32 -14.23 1.37 1.16
N ILE A 33 -13.51 0.47 0.49
CA ILE A 33 -13.86 -0.96 0.44
C ILE A 33 -13.76 -1.58 1.83
N LEU A 34 -12.69 -1.28 2.55
CA LEU A 34 -12.46 -1.77 3.91
C LEU A 34 -13.53 -1.23 4.88
N GLU A 35 -13.76 0.09 4.87
CA GLU A 35 -14.79 0.77 5.67
C GLU A 35 -16.16 0.12 5.47
N ARG A 36 -16.56 -0.03 4.21
CA ARG A 36 -17.84 -0.66 3.87
C ARG A 36 -17.92 -2.10 4.36
N SER A 37 -16.87 -2.90 4.18
CA SER A 37 -16.84 -4.29 4.60
C SER A 37 -16.96 -4.44 6.12
N ILE A 38 -16.30 -3.56 6.87
CA ILE A 38 -16.35 -3.51 8.34
C ILE A 38 -17.75 -3.08 8.79
N GLU A 39 -18.26 -1.96 8.27
CA GLU A 39 -19.55 -1.40 8.64
C GLU A 39 -20.70 -2.39 8.43
N GLU A 40 -20.74 -3.03 7.27
CA GLU A 40 -21.78 -4.02 6.95
C GLU A 40 -21.75 -5.20 7.93
N VAL A 41 -20.59 -5.80 8.18
CA VAL A 41 -20.48 -6.96 9.08
C VAL A 41 -20.79 -6.59 10.52
N LEU A 42 -20.24 -5.47 11.01
CA LEU A 42 -20.48 -5.05 12.41
C LEU A 42 -21.94 -4.67 12.66
N THR A 43 -22.59 -4.01 11.68
CA THR A 43 -24.01 -3.69 11.73
C THR A 43 -24.87 -4.97 11.75
N GLU A 44 -24.60 -5.94 10.88
CA GLU A 44 -25.28 -7.24 10.86
C GLU A 44 -25.12 -8.01 12.20
N LYS A 45 -23.96 -7.90 12.82
CA LYS A 45 -23.67 -8.56 14.12
C LYS A 45 -24.08 -7.73 15.34
N LYS A 46 -24.58 -6.50 15.15
CA LYS A 46 -24.95 -5.55 16.22
C LYS A 46 -23.76 -5.28 17.17
N VAL A 47 -22.60 -5.07 16.61
CA VAL A 47 -21.36 -4.72 17.34
C VAL A 47 -21.09 -3.25 17.14
N ASN A 48 -20.97 -2.51 18.25
CA ASN A 48 -20.67 -1.08 18.24
C ASN A 48 -19.19 -0.88 18.58
N VAL A 49 -18.45 -0.24 17.67
CA VAL A 49 -17.01 0.04 17.81
C VAL A 49 -16.68 1.44 17.31
N ASP A 50 -15.50 1.92 17.68
CA ASP A 50 -14.91 3.09 17.03
C ASP A 50 -14.42 2.70 15.62
N MET A 51 -15.09 3.22 14.58
CA MET A 51 -14.81 2.86 13.19
C MET A 51 -13.40 3.27 12.77
N ASP A 52 -12.92 4.45 13.17
CA ASP A 52 -11.60 4.95 12.78
C ASP A 52 -10.47 4.07 13.33
N ILE A 53 -10.59 3.67 14.59
CA ILE A 53 -9.65 2.76 15.24
C ILE A 53 -9.74 1.38 14.59
N THR A 54 -10.96 0.88 14.38
CA THR A 54 -11.18 -0.46 13.79
C THR A 54 -10.63 -0.56 12.35
N ILE A 55 -10.81 0.47 11.54
CA ILE A 55 -10.28 0.53 10.16
C ILE A 55 -8.74 0.48 10.18
N GLN A 56 -8.11 1.23 11.07
CA GLN A 56 -6.64 1.22 11.19
C GLN A 56 -6.11 -0.15 11.63
N GLU A 57 -6.72 -0.73 12.68
CA GLU A 57 -6.31 -2.03 13.21
C GLU A 57 -6.49 -3.13 12.15
N ILE A 58 -7.64 -3.16 11.47
CA ILE A 58 -7.91 -4.16 10.42
C ILE A 58 -7.10 -3.89 9.15
N GLY A 59 -6.87 -2.63 8.80
CA GLY A 59 -6.02 -2.28 7.64
C GLY A 59 -4.58 -2.77 7.81
N ALA A 60 -3.97 -2.49 8.95
CA ALA A 60 -2.62 -2.98 9.28
C ALA A 60 -2.56 -4.52 9.29
N LEU A 61 -3.64 -5.16 9.75
CA LEU A 61 -3.79 -6.60 9.73
C LEU A 61 -3.87 -7.16 8.32
N LEU A 62 -4.72 -6.59 7.47
CA LEU A 62 -4.87 -7.02 6.08
C LEU A 62 -3.56 -6.96 5.32
N GLU A 63 -2.73 -5.94 5.57
CA GLU A 63 -1.41 -5.85 4.98
C GLU A 63 -0.54 -7.06 5.36
N THR A 64 -0.57 -7.46 6.63
CA THR A 64 0.23 -8.59 7.12
C THR A 64 -0.20 -9.94 6.53
N ILE A 65 -1.51 -10.13 6.28
CA ILE A 65 -2.07 -11.40 5.78
C ILE A 65 -2.31 -11.43 4.28
N GLN A 66 -2.14 -10.31 3.60
CA GLN A 66 -2.32 -10.22 2.16
C GLN A 66 -1.36 -11.19 1.43
N GLY A 67 -1.90 -11.93 0.46
CA GLY A 67 -1.13 -12.98 -0.24
C GLY A 67 -1.07 -14.33 0.48
N TYR A 68 -1.51 -14.45 1.74
CA TYR A 68 -1.56 -15.74 2.41
C TYR A 68 -2.79 -16.56 1.97
N PRO A 69 -2.66 -17.90 1.87
CA PRO A 69 -3.81 -18.75 1.65
C PRO A 69 -4.74 -18.73 2.87
N LEU A 70 -6.06 -18.79 2.66
CA LEU A 70 -7.08 -18.76 3.72
C LEU A 70 -6.75 -19.64 4.95
N PRO A 71 -6.26 -20.90 4.82
CA PRO A 71 -5.91 -21.71 5.98
C PRO A 71 -4.82 -21.08 6.85
N LYS A 72 -3.83 -20.39 6.24
CA LYS A 72 -2.77 -19.70 6.98
C LYS A 72 -3.32 -18.44 7.66
N VAL A 73 -4.18 -17.69 6.98
CA VAL A 73 -4.90 -16.55 7.56
C VAL A 73 -5.67 -16.98 8.82
N LEU A 74 -6.37 -18.11 8.77
CA LEU A 74 -7.13 -18.64 9.90
C LEU A 74 -6.24 -19.09 11.07
N LEU A 75 -5.09 -19.69 10.78
CA LEU A 75 -4.14 -20.15 11.80
C LEU A 75 -3.43 -18.98 12.50
N GLU A 76 -3.02 -17.98 11.75
CA GLU A 76 -2.35 -16.78 12.28
C GLU A 76 -3.33 -15.77 12.85
N SER A 77 -4.60 -15.84 12.46
CA SER A 77 -5.64 -14.90 12.91
C SER A 77 -5.77 -14.81 14.44
N TYR A 78 -5.45 -15.86 15.19
CA TYR A 78 -5.51 -15.83 16.65
C TYR A 78 -4.58 -14.76 17.26
N GLU A 79 -3.31 -14.73 16.84
CA GLU A 79 -2.34 -13.72 17.33
C GLU A 79 -2.70 -12.31 16.82
N ILE A 80 -3.22 -12.25 15.64
CA ILE A 80 -3.62 -11.05 14.91
C ILE A 80 -4.86 -10.40 15.57
N PHE A 81 -5.87 -11.21 15.91
CA PHE A 81 -7.12 -10.70 16.55
C PHE A 81 -6.92 -10.18 17.97
N LYS A 82 -5.91 -10.64 18.69
CA LYS A 82 -5.55 -10.05 19.97
C LYS A 82 -5.16 -8.57 19.89
N HIS A 83 -4.79 -8.11 18.71
CA HIS A 83 -4.40 -6.72 18.47
C HIS A 83 -5.56 -5.83 18.01
N ILE A 84 -6.75 -6.39 17.75
CA ILE A 84 -7.95 -5.62 17.42
C ILE A 84 -8.62 -5.22 18.74
N THR A 85 -8.18 -4.10 19.31
CA THR A 85 -8.67 -3.62 20.61
C THR A 85 -10.16 -3.34 20.61
N SER A 86 -10.69 -2.91 19.47
CA SER A 86 -12.11 -2.62 19.25
C SER A 86 -13.03 -3.84 19.42
N LEU A 87 -12.50 -5.06 19.34
CA LEU A 87 -13.27 -6.31 19.44
C LEU A 87 -12.99 -7.09 20.73
N ASN A 88 -12.16 -6.58 21.64
CA ASN A 88 -11.69 -7.30 22.83
C ASN A 88 -12.82 -7.75 23.78
N ASP A 89 -13.97 -7.07 23.79
CA ASP A 89 -15.14 -7.44 24.62
C ASP A 89 -15.91 -8.64 24.08
N LEU A 90 -15.57 -9.11 22.89
CA LEU A 90 -16.21 -10.25 22.26
C LEU A 90 -15.48 -11.56 22.55
N SER A 91 -16.23 -12.67 22.61
CA SER A 91 -15.60 -13.98 22.69
C SER A 91 -14.76 -14.26 21.45
N TYR A 92 -13.68 -15.01 21.62
CA TYR A 92 -12.74 -15.38 20.55
C TYR A 92 -13.44 -15.91 19.27
N PHE A 93 -14.38 -16.83 19.42
CA PHE A 93 -15.09 -17.37 18.25
C PHE A 93 -15.94 -16.33 17.52
N LYS A 94 -16.47 -15.33 18.25
CA LYS A 94 -17.23 -14.23 17.66
C LYS A 94 -16.30 -13.27 16.91
N GLN A 95 -15.14 -12.94 17.49
CA GLN A 95 -14.11 -12.13 16.84
C GLN A 95 -13.63 -12.79 15.53
N LEU A 96 -13.26 -14.07 15.60
CA LEU A 96 -12.81 -14.84 14.43
C LEU A 96 -13.84 -14.86 13.31
N ARG A 97 -15.11 -15.10 13.67
CA ARG A 97 -16.22 -15.11 12.70
C ARG A 97 -16.38 -13.74 12.03
N ILE A 98 -16.38 -12.66 12.80
CA ILE A 98 -16.48 -11.29 12.30
C ILE A 98 -15.35 -11.01 11.30
N ALA A 99 -14.14 -11.33 11.66
CA ALA A 99 -13.01 -11.07 10.80
C ALA A 99 -13.00 -11.88 9.50
N VAL A 100 -13.39 -13.15 9.56
CA VAL A 100 -13.55 -13.97 8.34
C VAL A 100 -14.62 -13.38 7.43
N GLU A 101 -15.73 -12.90 7.99
CA GLU A 101 -16.81 -12.28 7.22
C GLU A 101 -16.37 -10.92 6.63
N ILE A 102 -15.66 -10.07 7.41
CA ILE A 102 -15.08 -8.82 6.91
C ILE A 102 -14.10 -9.11 5.76
N PHE A 103 -13.19 -10.07 5.96
CA PHE A 103 -12.21 -10.42 4.93
C PHE A 103 -12.86 -10.97 3.66
N ALA A 104 -13.90 -11.78 3.79
CA ALA A 104 -14.65 -12.30 2.64
C ALA A 104 -15.32 -11.16 1.84
N LYS A 105 -15.98 -10.21 2.53
CA LYS A 105 -16.58 -9.03 1.89
C LYS A 105 -15.51 -8.13 1.26
N TYR A 106 -14.40 -7.91 1.96
CA TYR A 106 -13.28 -7.15 1.41
C TYR A 106 -12.75 -7.76 0.11
N LEU A 107 -12.53 -9.09 0.06
CA LEU A 107 -12.08 -9.78 -1.16
C LEU A 107 -13.12 -9.71 -2.30
N GLU A 108 -14.39 -9.68 -1.96
CA GLU A 108 -15.46 -9.53 -2.94
C GLU A 108 -15.45 -8.12 -3.55
N TYR A 109 -15.47 -7.10 -2.69
CA TYR A 109 -15.58 -5.70 -3.12
C TYR A 109 -14.29 -5.15 -3.72
N SER A 110 -13.13 -5.61 -3.28
CA SER A 110 -11.83 -5.16 -3.80
C SER A 110 -11.64 -5.44 -5.29
N LYS A 111 -12.36 -6.41 -5.86
CA LYS A 111 -12.32 -6.68 -7.31
C LYS A 111 -12.73 -5.48 -8.17
N ASP A 112 -13.55 -4.60 -7.63
CA ASP A 112 -14.08 -3.41 -8.30
C ASP A 112 -13.61 -2.10 -7.65
N ALA A 113 -12.60 -2.18 -6.79
CA ALA A 113 -12.03 -1.01 -6.14
C ALA A 113 -11.52 0.00 -7.19
N PRO A 114 -11.84 1.29 -7.04
CA PRO A 114 -11.37 2.32 -7.95
C PRO A 114 -9.90 2.67 -7.65
N PHE A 115 -9.23 3.26 -8.64
CA PHE A 115 -7.96 3.93 -8.38
C PHE A 115 -8.21 5.29 -7.74
N PHE A 116 -7.28 5.71 -6.87
CA PHE A 116 -7.34 7.07 -6.31
C PHE A 116 -7.35 8.14 -7.40
N PRO A 117 -8.06 9.27 -7.18
CA PRO A 117 -7.95 10.45 -8.02
C PRO A 117 -6.48 10.83 -8.26
N GLY A 118 -6.16 11.37 -9.43
CA GLY A 118 -4.77 11.74 -9.75
C GLY A 118 -3.85 10.58 -10.20
N THR A 119 -4.18 9.30 -9.96
CA THR A 119 -3.33 8.15 -10.32
C THR A 119 -2.92 8.17 -11.79
N LYS A 120 -3.85 8.21 -12.73
CA LYS A 120 -3.51 8.17 -14.16
C LYS A 120 -2.69 9.37 -14.64
N PRO A 121 -3.04 10.62 -14.30
CA PRO A 121 -2.23 11.79 -14.64
C PRO A 121 -0.81 11.70 -14.06
N LEU A 122 -0.67 11.35 -12.80
CA LEU A 122 0.62 11.19 -12.14
C LEU A 122 1.49 10.14 -12.84
N LEU A 123 0.97 8.93 -13.03
CA LEU A 123 1.71 7.86 -13.71
C LEU A 123 2.08 8.25 -15.15
N LYS A 124 1.19 8.93 -15.88
CA LYS A 124 1.47 9.42 -17.23
C LYS A 124 2.57 10.49 -17.23
N ARG A 125 2.65 11.31 -16.20
CA ARG A 125 3.71 12.32 -16.06
C ARG A 125 5.04 11.67 -15.73
N LEU A 126 5.07 10.77 -14.74
CA LEU A 126 6.29 10.14 -14.23
C LEU A 126 6.94 9.20 -15.25
N LYS A 127 6.16 8.39 -15.97
CA LYS A 127 6.70 7.42 -16.94
C LYS A 127 7.44 8.03 -18.13
N LYS A 128 7.39 9.35 -18.28
CA LYS A 128 8.15 10.04 -19.35
C LYS A 128 9.65 10.05 -19.07
N HIS A 129 10.03 9.99 -17.79
CA HIS A 129 11.40 10.19 -17.36
C HIS A 129 11.89 9.10 -16.40
N HIS A 130 10.99 8.27 -15.87
CA HIS A 130 11.29 7.26 -14.88
C HIS A 130 10.69 5.91 -15.28
N ASP A 131 11.38 4.83 -14.96
CA ASP A 131 10.78 3.48 -15.00
C ASP A 131 9.87 3.30 -13.77
N LEU A 132 8.65 2.86 -14.00
CA LEU A 132 7.67 2.65 -12.95
C LEU A 132 7.53 1.17 -12.62
N PHE A 133 7.46 0.85 -11.34
CA PHE A 133 7.29 -0.50 -10.82
C PHE A 133 6.18 -0.53 -9.78
N ILE A 134 5.61 -1.71 -9.58
CA ILE A 134 4.76 -2.01 -8.42
C ILE A 134 5.42 -3.11 -7.61
N VAL A 135 5.48 -2.93 -6.29
CA VAL A 135 5.85 -3.95 -5.30
C VAL A 135 4.76 -3.97 -4.23
N SER A 136 3.99 -5.04 -4.16
CA SER A 136 2.81 -5.14 -3.30
C SER A 136 2.70 -6.51 -2.63
N HIS A 137 1.99 -6.58 -1.51
CA HIS A 137 1.60 -7.82 -0.84
C HIS A 137 0.44 -8.53 -1.54
N ASN A 138 -0.24 -7.88 -2.49
CA ASN A 138 -1.27 -8.51 -3.31
C ASN A 138 -0.65 -9.43 -4.37
N LYS A 139 -1.43 -10.35 -4.92
CA LYS A 139 -0.95 -11.24 -5.99
C LYS A 139 -0.72 -10.48 -7.30
N THR A 140 0.34 -10.83 -8.01
CA THR A 140 0.67 -10.22 -9.31
C THR A 140 -0.50 -10.26 -10.29
N GLU A 141 -1.23 -11.37 -10.35
CA GLU A 141 -2.39 -11.53 -11.25
C GLU A 141 -3.48 -10.52 -10.93
N THR A 142 -3.89 -10.39 -9.65
CA THR A 142 -4.91 -9.43 -9.19
C THR A 142 -4.52 -7.99 -9.56
N ILE A 143 -3.28 -7.60 -9.28
CA ILE A 143 -2.77 -6.27 -9.65
C ILE A 143 -2.89 -6.05 -11.16
N GLN A 144 -2.45 -7.03 -11.95
CA GLN A 144 -2.49 -6.92 -13.41
C GLN A 144 -3.90 -6.82 -13.99
N GLU A 145 -4.89 -7.48 -13.37
CA GLU A 145 -6.31 -7.37 -13.75
C GLU A 145 -6.82 -5.93 -13.58
N HIS A 146 -6.58 -5.31 -12.41
CA HIS A 146 -6.93 -3.90 -12.16
C HIS A 146 -6.24 -2.96 -13.16
N LEU A 147 -4.93 -3.13 -13.37
CA LEU A 147 -4.17 -2.30 -14.30
C LEU A 147 -4.67 -2.45 -15.76
N LYS A 148 -5.10 -3.66 -16.15
CA LYS A 148 -5.66 -3.94 -17.47
C LYS A 148 -7.03 -3.29 -17.63
N LYS A 149 -7.91 -3.43 -16.62
CA LYS A 149 -9.24 -2.82 -16.59
C LYS A 149 -9.16 -1.30 -16.77
N GLU A 150 -8.19 -0.66 -16.11
CA GLU A 150 -7.94 0.77 -16.21
C GLU A 150 -7.05 1.21 -17.39
N ARG A 151 -6.56 0.26 -18.21
CA ARG A 151 -5.68 0.49 -19.37
C ARG A 151 -4.37 1.21 -19.05
N ILE A 152 -3.82 0.97 -17.85
CA ILE A 152 -2.56 1.56 -17.38
C ILE A 152 -1.44 0.54 -17.19
N LYS A 153 -1.67 -0.75 -17.52
CA LYS A 153 -0.65 -1.81 -17.41
C LYS A 153 0.67 -1.44 -18.10
N THR A 154 0.59 -0.80 -19.27
CA THR A 154 1.77 -0.39 -20.06
C THR A 154 2.53 0.81 -19.49
N TYR A 155 2.08 1.37 -18.37
CA TYR A 155 2.82 2.43 -17.70
C TYR A 155 3.94 1.87 -16.82
N PHE A 156 3.81 0.63 -16.39
CA PHE A 156 4.76 -0.04 -15.52
C PHE A 156 5.71 -0.95 -16.31
N LYS A 157 6.98 -0.88 -15.95
CA LYS A 157 8.03 -1.74 -16.51
C LYS A 157 7.90 -3.16 -15.99
N ALA A 158 7.58 -3.33 -14.71
CA ALA A 158 7.23 -4.61 -14.12
C ALA A 158 6.32 -4.45 -12.89
N VAL A 159 5.66 -5.56 -12.54
CA VAL A 159 4.77 -5.70 -11.38
C VAL A 159 5.23 -6.91 -10.58
N PHE A 160 5.51 -6.71 -9.30
CA PHE A 160 5.96 -7.72 -8.35
C PHE A 160 4.95 -7.80 -7.22
N GLY A 161 4.06 -8.77 -7.29
CA GLY A 161 3.15 -9.13 -6.19
C GLY A 161 3.81 -10.08 -5.20
N SER A 162 3.08 -10.49 -4.17
CA SER A 162 3.52 -11.41 -3.11
C SER A 162 4.07 -12.75 -3.63
N ASP A 163 3.68 -13.14 -4.83
CA ASP A 163 4.15 -14.35 -5.54
C ASP A 163 5.47 -14.14 -6.29
N LYS A 164 6.01 -12.90 -6.33
CA LYS A 164 7.25 -12.55 -7.06
C LYS A 164 8.27 -11.79 -6.25
N ILE A 165 7.97 -11.44 -5.01
CA ILE A 165 8.94 -10.87 -4.07
C ILE A 165 9.50 -11.97 -3.17
N PRO A 166 10.78 -11.93 -2.79
CA PRO A 166 11.40 -12.98 -1.97
C PRO A 166 10.87 -12.97 -0.52
N VAL A 167 10.53 -11.79 0.00
CA VAL A 167 9.97 -11.54 1.33
C VAL A 167 8.99 -10.38 1.26
N GLN A 168 8.16 -10.22 2.29
CA GLN A 168 7.23 -9.09 2.36
C GLN A 168 7.88 -7.84 2.96
N LYS A 169 7.40 -6.64 2.60
CA LYS A 169 7.69 -5.41 3.33
C LYS A 169 7.24 -5.59 4.79
N PRO A 170 7.95 -5.08 5.78
CA PRO A 170 8.96 -4.02 5.73
C PRO A 170 10.39 -4.49 5.40
N ASP A 171 10.66 -5.77 5.15
CA ASP A 171 12.01 -6.22 4.81
C ASP A 171 12.47 -5.56 3.49
N PRO A 172 13.66 -4.90 3.44
CA PRO A 172 14.17 -4.23 2.26
C PRO A 172 14.42 -5.17 1.08
N LEU A 173 14.58 -6.47 1.31
CA LEU A 173 14.69 -7.46 0.24
C LEU A 173 13.42 -7.57 -0.61
N ALA A 174 12.27 -7.12 -0.11
CA ALA A 174 11.05 -6.99 -0.91
C ALA A 174 11.24 -6.08 -2.14
N LEU A 175 12.16 -5.11 -2.05
CA LEU A 175 12.48 -4.16 -3.11
C LEU A 175 13.64 -4.61 -4.02
N GLN A 176 14.17 -5.81 -3.80
CA GLN A 176 15.26 -6.35 -4.63
C GLN A 176 14.85 -6.58 -6.11
N PRO A 177 13.66 -7.11 -6.45
CA PRO A 177 13.30 -7.38 -7.84
C PRO A 177 13.35 -6.15 -8.77
N PRO A 178 12.85 -4.96 -8.41
CA PRO A 178 13.06 -3.75 -9.20
C PRO A 178 14.54 -3.38 -9.41
N LEU A 179 15.38 -3.60 -8.38
CA LEU A 179 16.83 -3.33 -8.49
C LEU A 179 17.53 -4.24 -9.48
N GLU A 180 17.14 -5.51 -9.56
CA GLU A 180 17.76 -6.51 -10.43
C GLU A 180 17.57 -6.22 -11.93
N VAL A 181 16.63 -5.33 -12.25
CA VAL A 181 16.42 -4.85 -13.62
C VAL A 181 17.62 -4.04 -14.13
N TYR A 182 18.45 -3.52 -13.23
CA TYR A 182 19.58 -2.63 -13.58
C TYR A 182 20.93 -3.27 -13.27
N LYS A 183 21.93 -3.03 -14.14
CA LYS A 183 23.31 -3.47 -13.92
C LYS A 183 24.00 -2.66 -12.82
N GLU A 184 23.84 -1.33 -12.88
CA GLU A 184 24.33 -0.40 -11.88
C GLU A 184 23.16 0.05 -10.98
N ARG A 185 23.38 0.03 -9.67
CA ARG A 185 22.32 0.15 -8.67
C ARG A 185 22.69 1.18 -7.61
N LYS A 186 22.70 2.45 -7.98
CA LYS A 186 22.80 3.51 -6.97
C LYS A 186 21.48 3.65 -6.28
N ARG A 187 21.48 3.43 -4.98
CA ARG A 187 20.24 3.37 -4.17
C ARG A 187 19.47 4.69 -4.14
N ASP A 188 20.17 5.80 -4.17
CA ASP A 188 19.61 7.16 -4.21
C ASP A 188 19.00 7.54 -5.59
N GLU A 189 19.02 6.64 -6.56
CA GLU A 189 18.29 6.78 -7.82
C GLU A 189 16.91 6.11 -7.81
N PHE A 190 16.49 5.56 -6.65
CA PHE A 190 15.22 4.85 -6.47
C PHE A 190 14.33 5.57 -5.46
N LEU A 191 13.02 5.48 -5.68
CA LEU A 191 12.00 6.04 -4.81
C LEU A 191 10.95 4.97 -4.52
N MET A 192 10.58 4.81 -3.23
CA MET A 192 9.42 4.04 -2.79
C MET A 192 8.29 4.98 -2.41
N ILE A 193 7.08 4.73 -2.91
CA ILE A 193 5.85 5.47 -2.60
C ILE A 193 4.83 4.49 -2.05
N GLY A 194 4.35 4.76 -0.85
CA GLY A 194 3.38 3.89 -0.17
C GLY A 194 2.58 4.62 0.90
N ASP A 195 1.53 3.98 1.40
CA ASP A 195 0.64 4.53 2.43
C ASP A 195 0.80 3.85 3.80
N MET A 196 1.70 2.86 3.90
CA MET A 196 1.92 2.12 5.13
C MET A 196 3.34 2.29 5.68
N PRO A 197 3.53 2.14 7.02
CA PRO A 197 4.85 2.09 7.63
C PRO A 197 5.81 1.09 6.99
N SER A 198 5.31 -0.06 6.57
CA SER A 198 6.11 -1.10 5.92
C SER A 198 6.77 -0.64 4.61
N ASP A 199 6.12 0.26 3.86
CA ASP A 199 6.66 0.85 2.63
C ASP A 199 7.85 1.77 2.95
N ILE A 200 7.65 2.64 3.96
CA ILE A 200 8.65 3.62 4.36
C ILE A 200 9.88 2.92 4.95
N ILE A 201 9.67 1.94 5.83
CA ILE A 201 10.76 1.14 6.43
C ILE A 201 11.53 0.42 5.33
N ALA A 202 10.84 -0.34 4.46
CA ALA A 202 11.49 -1.08 3.38
C ALA A 202 12.30 -0.15 2.45
N GLY A 203 11.73 1.00 2.07
CA GLY A 203 12.40 1.99 1.23
C GLY A 203 13.65 2.57 1.90
N ARG A 204 13.55 3.03 3.15
CA ARG A 204 14.66 3.59 3.91
C ARG A 204 15.79 2.58 4.13
N GLU A 205 15.47 1.38 4.55
CA GLU A 205 16.46 0.31 4.77
C GLU A 205 17.10 -0.16 3.46
N ALA A 206 16.38 -0.10 2.35
CA ALA A 206 16.96 -0.30 1.02
C ALA A 206 17.87 0.86 0.57
N GLY A 207 17.87 2.00 1.26
CA GLY A 207 18.60 3.21 0.90
C GLY A 207 17.93 4.03 -0.21
N PHE A 208 16.63 3.91 -0.38
CA PHE A 208 15.83 4.65 -1.34
C PHE A 208 15.28 5.93 -0.73
N TRP A 209 14.88 6.86 -1.59
CA TRP A 209 13.95 7.91 -1.21
C TRP A 209 12.59 7.32 -0.89
N THR A 210 11.83 7.99 -0.02
CA THR A 210 10.50 7.54 0.38
C THR A 210 9.48 8.67 0.37
N ILE A 211 8.29 8.39 -0.13
CA ILE A 211 7.12 9.27 -0.03
C ILE A 211 5.99 8.50 0.64
N GLY A 212 5.47 9.07 1.73
CA GLY A 212 4.24 8.59 2.36
C GLY A 212 3.01 9.29 1.77
N VAL A 213 1.95 8.51 1.49
CA VAL A 213 0.67 9.02 0.98
C VAL A 213 -0.42 8.78 2.01
N THR A 214 -1.14 9.81 2.46
CA THR A 214 -2.13 9.70 3.56
C THR A 214 -3.56 9.50 3.08
N SER A 215 -3.79 9.41 1.77
CA SER A 215 -5.10 9.02 1.21
C SER A 215 -5.45 7.55 1.46
N GLY A 216 -4.47 6.71 1.76
CA GLY A 216 -4.63 5.30 2.05
C GLY A 216 -5.09 5.01 3.48
N VAL A 217 -4.57 3.93 4.05
CA VAL A 217 -5.00 3.41 5.35
C VAL A 217 -4.34 4.13 6.52
N SER A 218 -3.04 4.45 6.44
CA SER A 218 -2.32 5.04 7.56
C SER A 218 -2.58 6.54 7.71
N LYS A 219 -2.73 6.98 8.96
CA LYS A 219 -2.79 8.41 9.29
C LYS A 219 -1.42 9.05 9.16
N LYS A 220 -1.42 10.36 8.92
CA LYS A 220 -0.21 11.17 8.76
C LYS A 220 0.74 11.05 9.94
N GLU A 221 0.19 11.09 11.16
CA GLU A 221 0.94 11.01 12.41
C GLU A 221 1.73 9.70 12.50
N ILE A 222 1.13 8.59 12.08
CA ILE A 222 1.78 7.27 12.05
C ILE A 222 2.92 7.25 11.03
N LEU A 223 2.69 7.73 9.81
CA LEU A 223 3.74 7.76 8.79
C LEU A 223 4.90 8.67 9.18
N MET A 224 4.64 9.78 9.90
CA MET A 224 5.68 10.69 10.38
C MET A 224 6.66 10.02 11.34
N GLU A 225 6.24 9.04 12.13
CA GLU A 225 7.12 8.30 13.04
C GLU A 225 8.24 7.54 12.31
N TYR A 226 8.02 7.20 11.04
CA TYR A 226 8.99 6.49 10.19
C TYR A 226 9.82 7.40 9.29
N GLU A 227 9.67 8.73 9.45
CA GLU A 227 10.48 9.77 8.81
C GLU A 227 10.63 9.61 7.28
N PRO A 228 9.54 9.53 6.51
CA PRO A 228 9.64 9.56 5.05
C PRO A 228 10.21 10.91 4.60
N ASN A 229 10.90 10.94 3.44
CA ASN A 229 11.46 12.19 2.92
C ASN A 229 10.39 13.23 2.57
N ILE A 230 9.22 12.78 2.11
CA ILE A 230 8.05 13.63 1.85
C ILE A 230 6.79 12.90 2.31
N ILE A 231 5.80 13.63 2.83
CA ILE A 231 4.44 13.16 3.02
C ILE A 231 3.53 14.04 2.18
N VAL A 232 2.62 13.41 1.45
CA VAL A 232 1.56 14.07 0.68
C VAL A 232 0.20 13.54 1.09
N ASP A 233 -0.82 14.38 1.01
CA ASP A 233 -2.18 13.99 1.38
C ASP A 233 -2.89 13.20 0.27
N SER A 234 -2.40 13.32 -0.98
CA SER A 234 -2.95 12.60 -2.14
C SER A 234 -1.96 12.47 -3.30
N LEU A 235 -2.27 11.63 -4.27
CA LEU A 235 -1.53 11.54 -5.53
C LEU A 235 -1.69 12.80 -6.39
N GLU A 236 -2.77 13.55 -6.23
CA GLU A 236 -2.98 14.86 -6.90
C GLU A 236 -2.02 15.91 -6.33
N GLU A 237 -1.81 15.92 -5.01
CA GLU A 237 -0.80 16.78 -4.39
C GLU A 237 0.60 16.44 -4.88
N LEU A 238 0.94 15.14 -4.95
CA LEU A 238 2.22 14.71 -5.50
C LEU A 238 2.39 15.16 -6.96
N LEU A 239 1.35 15.06 -7.77
CA LEU A 239 1.37 15.55 -9.15
C LEU A 239 1.63 17.07 -9.18
N ALA A 240 0.92 17.86 -8.36
CA ALA A 240 1.13 19.30 -8.26
C ALA A 240 2.56 19.65 -7.86
N LEU A 241 3.15 18.91 -6.90
CA LEU A 241 4.53 19.11 -6.47
C LEU A 241 5.55 18.91 -7.61
N ILE A 242 5.29 18.03 -8.56
CA ILE A 242 6.22 17.75 -9.67
C ILE A 242 5.96 18.61 -10.91
N GLU A 243 4.83 19.29 -11.01
CA GLU A 243 4.48 20.18 -12.13
C GLU A 243 4.90 21.65 -11.90
N THR A 244 5.06 22.04 -10.63
CA THR A 244 5.49 23.40 -10.23
C THR A 244 7.00 23.55 -10.33
#